data_b15857d02255154c82bef860c38cde65
#
_entry.id   b15857d02255154c82bef860c38cde65
#
_cell.length_a   1.000
_cell.length_b   1.000
_cell.length_c   1.000
_cell.angle_alpha   90.00
_cell.angle_beta   90.00
_cell.angle_gamma   90.00
#
_symmetry.space_group_name_H-M   'P 1'
#
loop_
_entity.id
_entity.type
_entity.pdbx_description
1 polymer ?
#
loop_
_entity_poly.entity_id
_entity_poly.type
_entity_poly.pdbx_seq_one_letter_code
_entity_poly.pdbx_strand_id
1 'polypeptide(L)'
;MAETFAANPSEIAGLGNLVTSIAGDALLASSFVAKEGKAADWLHGPIIDTLIAPINDAADWMSQRHSVLANTTLGTGTELNKAAWMYHNQDQQNYAALNANTESNLPVDDSTEEIGVTAQYAGAASYPKPESVKYEAPAANKEELAGLIAEVFPVLGNVNESIKSITRAAGTEYDPLVTCLEPIPGNWSEIRRLGEVYKAAGNGLEACGKNLESGVKRIDGSTDNKPNWDGAASVAFSAWATKQIAAMKWEGPVGRIVSDCAGAVSDMIRDGIKSILESMWGMLNKYCDFDDIKGALKSVANILSTAVPGLGAARIAKLVVDIGFLVKAAMDVVTKIKELADAFKKLLDFIKDPVGQLQDKAKQKLDEAIAPVTNKIDDATRKAALAKDIGQIANYGDTTNRPTQAYDTGATPWANAQ
;
A
#
# COMPACT_ATOMS: atom_id res chain seq x y z
N MET A 1 50.87 -1.75 15.59
CA MET A 1 49.87 -2.41 16.46
C MET A 1 49.23 -3.47 15.61
N ALA A 2 49.16 -4.73 16.06
CA ALA A 2 48.40 -5.74 15.32
C ALA A 2 46.94 -5.35 15.35
N GLU A 3 46.33 -5.18 14.17
CA GLU A 3 44.88 -5.00 14.06
C GLU A 3 44.24 -6.28 14.58
N THR A 4 43.42 -6.16 15.61
CA THR A 4 42.65 -7.29 16.12
C THR A 4 41.44 -7.47 15.20
N PHE A 5 41.44 -8.56 14.44
CA PHE A 5 40.31 -8.98 13.62
C PHE A 5 39.29 -9.71 14.51
N ALA A 6 38.02 -9.33 14.40
CA ALA A 6 36.94 -9.97 15.14
C ALA A 6 35.98 -10.65 14.14
N ALA A 7 35.76 -11.94 14.30
CA ALA A 7 34.70 -12.66 13.64
C ALA A 7 34.14 -13.73 14.57
N ASN A 8 32.84 -13.61 14.89
CA ASN A 8 32.13 -14.58 15.70
C ASN A 8 31.20 -15.41 14.81
N PRO A 9 31.56 -16.67 14.45
CA PRO A 9 30.73 -17.49 13.57
C PRO A 9 29.31 -17.69 14.07
N SER A 10 29.13 -17.81 15.40
CA SER A 10 27.83 -17.98 16.04
C SER A 10 26.92 -16.75 15.81
N GLU A 11 27.46 -15.55 15.95
CA GLU A 11 26.72 -14.29 15.72
C GLU A 11 26.41 -14.09 14.22
N ILE A 12 27.36 -14.40 13.34
CA ILE A 12 27.19 -14.31 11.88
C ILE A 12 26.08 -15.27 11.42
N ALA A 13 26.10 -16.52 11.90
CA ALA A 13 25.06 -17.51 11.60
C ALA A 13 23.70 -17.10 12.17
N GLY A 14 23.67 -16.56 13.40
CA GLY A 14 22.46 -16.05 14.03
C GLY A 14 21.83 -14.93 13.22
N LEU A 15 22.63 -14.00 12.72
CA LEU A 15 22.19 -12.95 11.79
C LEU A 15 21.67 -13.56 10.48
N GLY A 16 22.31 -14.59 9.92
CA GLY A 16 21.86 -15.32 8.75
C GLY A 16 20.46 -15.92 8.93
N ASN A 17 20.20 -16.51 10.11
CA ASN A 17 18.87 -17.04 10.44
C ASN A 17 17.81 -15.92 10.56
N LEU A 18 18.15 -14.79 11.16
CA LEU A 18 17.27 -13.61 11.21
C LEU A 18 16.96 -13.12 9.79
N VAL A 19 17.96 -12.95 8.95
CA VAL A 19 17.83 -12.49 7.55
C VAL A 19 16.93 -13.45 6.75
N THR A 20 17.12 -14.76 6.90
CA THR A 20 16.27 -15.79 6.28
C THR A 20 14.80 -15.68 6.74
N SER A 21 14.59 -15.46 8.05
CA SER A 21 13.25 -15.27 8.60
C SER A 21 12.57 -13.99 8.07
N ILE A 22 13.32 -12.90 7.93
CA ILE A 22 12.85 -11.64 7.34
C ILE A 22 12.48 -11.85 5.86
N ALA A 23 13.26 -12.64 5.13
CA ALA A 23 12.95 -12.99 3.74
C ALA A 23 11.60 -13.69 3.60
N GLY A 24 11.28 -14.60 4.53
CA GLY A 24 9.97 -15.25 4.61
C GLY A 24 8.83 -14.25 4.81
N ASP A 25 8.98 -13.31 5.74
CA ASP A 25 7.99 -12.26 5.99
C ASP A 25 7.82 -11.36 4.74
N ALA A 26 8.91 -11.00 4.06
CA ALA A 26 8.87 -10.20 2.84
C ALA A 26 8.22 -10.94 1.65
N LEU A 27 8.40 -12.27 1.55
CA LEU A 27 7.74 -13.09 0.53
C LEU A 27 6.22 -13.14 0.76
N LEU A 28 5.78 -13.17 2.02
CA LEU A 28 4.37 -13.08 2.35
C LEU A 28 3.77 -11.73 1.90
N ALA A 29 4.51 -10.61 1.99
CA ALA A 29 4.07 -9.31 1.44
C ALA A 29 3.84 -9.38 -0.07
N SER A 30 4.76 -9.99 -0.81
CA SER A 30 4.62 -10.21 -2.26
C SER A 30 3.35 -10.98 -2.60
N SER A 31 3.15 -12.13 -1.96
CA SER A 31 1.98 -12.98 -2.18
C SER A 31 0.68 -12.29 -1.78
N PHE A 32 0.70 -11.51 -0.71
CA PHE A 32 -0.45 -10.75 -0.23
C PHE A 32 -0.89 -9.69 -1.23
N VAL A 33 0.04 -8.88 -1.76
CA VAL A 33 -0.28 -7.88 -2.78
C VAL A 33 -0.73 -8.53 -4.09
N ALA A 34 -0.07 -9.61 -4.52
CA ALA A 34 -0.45 -10.34 -5.73
C ALA A 34 -1.91 -10.83 -5.69
N LYS A 35 -2.36 -11.28 -4.50
CA LYS A 35 -3.69 -11.83 -4.29
C LYS A 35 -4.73 -10.75 -3.99
N GLU A 36 -4.45 -9.85 -3.08
CA GLU A 36 -5.41 -8.92 -2.49
C GLU A 36 -5.32 -7.49 -3.07
N GLY A 37 -4.22 -7.14 -3.76
CA GLY A 37 -3.96 -5.79 -4.28
C GLY A 37 -4.58 -5.50 -5.63
N LYS A 38 -5.21 -6.48 -6.28
CA LYS A 38 -5.91 -6.31 -7.56
C LYS A 38 -7.35 -5.90 -7.37
N ALA A 39 -7.87 -5.13 -8.32
CA ALA A 39 -9.28 -4.76 -8.35
C ALA A 39 -10.15 -6.01 -8.48
N ALA A 40 -11.23 -6.06 -7.73
CA ALA A 40 -12.19 -7.16 -7.82
C ALA A 40 -12.98 -7.09 -9.16
N ASP A 41 -13.34 -8.26 -9.72
CA ASP A 41 -14.06 -8.37 -11.00
C ASP A 41 -15.43 -7.67 -11.00
N TRP A 42 -16.01 -7.45 -9.82
CA TRP A 42 -17.28 -6.76 -9.65
C TRP A 42 -17.16 -5.24 -9.47
N LEU A 43 -15.92 -4.70 -9.45
CA LEU A 43 -15.68 -3.26 -9.37
C LEU A 43 -15.78 -2.66 -10.78
N HIS A 44 -16.89 -1.99 -11.08
CA HIS A 44 -17.17 -1.37 -12.37
C HIS A 44 -17.76 0.02 -12.21
N GLY A 45 -17.58 0.85 -13.24
CA GLY A 45 -18.19 2.16 -13.38
C GLY A 45 -17.34 3.09 -14.24
N PRO A 46 -17.95 4.05 -14.96
CA PRO A 46 -17.25 4.85 -15.99
C PRO A 46 -15.97 5.54 -15.54
N ILE A 47 -15.88 5.93 -14.27
CA ILE A 47 -14.67 6.53 -13.69
C ILE A 47 -13.72 5.44 -13.18
N ILE A 48 -14.25 4.43 -12.50
CA ILE A 48 -13.47 3.35 -11.89
C ILE A 48 -12.77 2.48 -12.93
N ASP A 49 -13.42 2.22 -14.07
CA ASP A 49 -12.84 1.42 -15.16
C ASP A 49 -11.50 2.03 -15.63
N THR A 50 -11.34 3.35 -15.51
CA THR A 50 -10.08 4.03 -15.82
C THR A 50 -8.96 3.75 -14.79
N LEU A 51 -9.31 3.29 -13.59
CA LEU A 51 -8.38 2.97 -12.50
C LEU A 51 -8.03 1.48 -12.42
N ILE A 52 -8.85 0.58 -12.97
CA ILE A 52 -8.65 -0.88 -12.85
C ILE A 52 -7.28 -1.30 -13.38
N ALA A 53 -6.95 -0.91 -14.61
CA ALA A 53 -5.65 -1.25 -15.19
C ALA A 53 -4.48 -0.64 -14.40
N PRO A 54 -4.44 0.66 -14.06
CA PRO A 54 -3.39 1.23 -13.20
C PRO A 54 -3.25 0.55 -11.84
N ILE A 55 -4.35 0.15 -11.19
CA ILE A 55 -4.33 -0.57 -9.90
C ILE A 55 -3.69 -1.94 -10.09
N ASN A 56 -4.14 -2.71 -11.08
CA ASN A 56 -3.63 -4.06 -11.34
C ASN A 56 -2.14 -4.02 -11.71
N ASP A 57 -1.73 -3.08 -12.55
CA ASP A 57 -0.32 -2.85 -12.91
C ASP A 57 0.53 -2.50 -11.68
N ALA A 58 0.01 -1.66 -10.78
CA ALA A 58 0.70 -1.31 -9.54
C ALA A 58 0.83 -2.52 -8.61
N ALA A 59 -0.21 -3.37 -8.51
CA ALA A 59 -0.17 -4.61 -7.74
C ALA A 59 0.90 -5.57 -8.27
N ASP A 60 0.95 -5.77 -9.58
CA ASP A 60 1.93 -6.63 -10.21
C ASP A 60 3.36 -6.09 -10.01
N TRP A 61 3.56 -4.78 -10.19
CA TRP A 61 4.85 -4.14 -9.95
C TRP A 61 5.29 -4.24 -8.49
N MET A 62 4.42 -3.94 -7.52
CA MET A 62 4.75 -4.03 -6.10
C MET A 62 5.03 -5.47 -5.67
N SER A 63 4.21 -6.42 -6.12
CA SER A 63 4.44 -7.84 -5.85
C SER A 63 5.80 -8.31 -6.37
N GLN A 64 6.15 -7.95 -7.61
CA GLN A 64 7.47 -8.26 -8.19
C GLN A 64 8.61 -7.60 -7.40
N ARG A 65 8.46 -6.33 -7.02
CA ARG A 65 9.46 -5.61 -6.22
C ARG A 65 9.65 -6.27 -4.85
N HIS A 66 8.57 -6.62 -4.15
CA HIS A 66 8.62 -7.33 -2.87
C HIS A 66 9.28 -8.70 -3.01
N SER A 67 9.00 -9.43 -4.10
CA SER A 67 9.65 -10.71 -4.40
C SER A 67 11.16 -10.56 -4.59
N VAL A 68 11.63 -9.52 -5.28
CA VAL A 68 13.08 -9.24 -5.43
C VAL A 68 13.71 -8.93 -4.08
N LEU A 69 13.06 -8.09 -3.25
CA LEU A 69 13.55 -7.78 -1.89
C LEU A 69 13.64 -9.06 -1.03
N ALA A 70 12.64 -9.93 -1.10
CA ALA A 70 12.63 -11.20 -0.38
C ALA A 70 13.74 -12.14 -0.85
N ASN A 71 13.91 -12.33 -2.15
CA ASN A 71 14.87 -13.27 -2.71
C ASN A 71 16.32 -12.82 -2.46
N THR A 72 16.61 -11.52 -2.58
CA THR A 72 17.95 -10.99 -2.26
C THR A 72 18.26 -11.15 -0.77
N THR A 73 17.25 -10.98 0.10
CA THR A 73 17.38 -11.21 1.54
C THR A 73 17.61 -12.68 1.85
N LEU A 74 16.87 -13.60 1.21
CA LEU A 74 17.02 -15.04 1.38
C LEU A 74 18.43 -15.52 0.99
N GLY A 75 18.88 -15.12 -0.20
CA GLY A 75 20.23 -15.43 -0.65
C GLY A 75 21.31 -14.89 0.29
N THR A 76 21.10 -13.70 0.85
CA THR A 76 22.03 -13.13 1.86
C THR A 76 22.05 -13.94 3.15
N GLY A 77 20.91 -14.45 3.61
CA GLY A 77 20.87 -15.37 4.76
C GLY A 77 21.72 -16.62 4.53
N THR A 78 21.67 -17.18 3.31
CA THR A 78 22.50 -18.31 2.91
C THR A 78 23.98 -17.96 2.89
N GLU A 79 24.35 -16.82 2.33
CA GLU A 79 25.76 -16.36 2.28
C GLU A 79 26.32 -16.05 3.69
N LEU A 80 25.50 -15.53 4.61
CA LEU A 80 25.92 -15.33 6.00
C LEU A 80 26.15 -16.67 6.71
N ASN A 81 25.34 -17.69 6.47
CA ASN A 81 25.56 -19.02 6.99
C ASN A 81 26.87 -19.63 6.43
N LYS A 82 27.12 -19.45 5.15
CA LYS A 82 28.39 -19.83 4.50
C LYS A 82 29.59 -19.10 5.12
N ALA A 83 29.48 -17.79 5.35
CA ALA A 83 30.52 -17.00 6.02
C ALA A 83 30.84 -17.58 7.41
N ALA A 84 29.83 -17.91 8.21
CA ALA A 84 30.01 -18.49 9.53
C ALA A 84 30.83 -19.80 9.47
N TRP A 85 30.53 -20.69 8.54
CA TRP A 85 31.28 -21.92 8.31
C TRP A 85 32.72 -21.65 7.85
N MET A 86 32.92 -20.69 6.95
CA MET A 86 34.26 -20.34 6.48
C MET A 86 35.16 -19.84 7.62
N TYR A 87 34.65 -18.97 8.48
CA TYR A 87 35.40 -18.51 9.66
C TYR A 87 35.65 -19.63 10.66
N HIS A 88 34.66 -20.46 10.93
CA HIS A 88 34.82 -21.62 11.82
C HIS A 88 35.92 -22.57 11.33
N ASN A 89 35.91 -22.95 10.05
CA ASN A 89 36.88 -23.84 9.46
C ASN A 89 38.28 -23.22 9.46
N GLN A 90 38.42 -21.93 9.19
CA GLN A 90 39.70 -21.21 9.25
C GLN A 90 40.27 -21.18 10.68
N ASP A 91 39.41 -20.98 11.69
CA ASP A 91 39.82 -21.03 13.10
C ASP A 91 40.30 -22.43 13.48
N GLN A 92 39.62 -23.50 13.03
CA GLN A 92 40.08 -24.89 13.26
C GLN A 92 41.42 -25.17 12.60
N GLN A 93 41.65 -24.71 11.35
CA GLN A 93 42.94 -24.85 10.67
C GLN A 93 44.04 -24.07 11.37
N ASN A 94 43.78 -22.85 11.80
CA ASN A 94 44.72 -22.04 12.55
C ASN A 94 45.08 -22.70 13.89
N TYR A 95 44.06 -23.25 14.60
CA TYR A 95 44.28 -23.98 15.84
C TYR A 95 45.11 -25.25 15.64
N ALA A 96 44.83 -26.03 14.60
CA ALA A 96 45.62 -27.21 14.25
C ALA A 96 47.06 -26.87 13.90
N ALA A 97 47.31 -25.78 13.14
CA ALA A 97 48.65 -25.30 12.79
C ALA A 97 49.42 -24.82 14.02
N LEU A 98 48.77 -24.15 14.97
CA LEU A 98 49.39 -23.73 16.25
C LEU A 98 49.72 -24.96 17.10
N ASN A 99 48.84 -25.92 17.23
CA ASN A 99 49.06 -27.15 18.00
C ASN A 99 50.21 -28.00 17.45
N ALA A 100 50.36 -28.07 16.13
CA ALA A 100 51.48 -28.79 15.50
C ALA A 100 52.87 -28.25 15.90
N ASN A 101 52.93 -26.99 16.39
CA ASN A 101 54.14 -26.34 16.81
C ASN A 101 54.31 -26.30 18.35
N THR A 102 53.39 -26.89 19.13
CA THR A 102 53.46 -26.97 20.57
C THR A 102 53.76 -28.40 21.03
N GLU A 103 54.62 -28.58 22.04
CA GLU A 103 55.01 -29.92 22.55
C GLU A 103 53.86 -30.69 23.24
N SER A 104 52.68 -30.08 23.42
CA SER A 104 51.49 -30.70 23.97
C SER A 104 50.39 -30.79 22.88
N ASN A 105 50.23 -32.00 22.34
CA ASN A 105 49.11 -32.31 21.45
C ASN A 105 47.76 -32.23 22.22
N LEU A 106 47.06 -31.10 22.10
CA LEU A 106 45.66 -31.04 22.51
C LEU A 106 44.82 -31.74 21.42
N PRO A 107 43.76 -32.49 21.80
CA PRO A 107 42.93 -33.20 20.84
C PRO A 107 42.27 -32.20 19.89
N VAL A 108 42.58 -32.34 18.59
CA VAL A 108 41.90 -31.66 17.51
C VAL A 108 40.67 -32.46 17.20
N ASP A 109 39.52 -31.84 17.21
CA ASP A 109 38.29 -32.46 16.73
C ASP A 109 38.43 -32.58 15.20
N ASP A 110 38.68 -33.81 14.72
CA ASP A 110 38.89 -34.15 13.31
C ASP A 110 37.59 -34.25 12.51
N SER A 111 36.49 -33.75 13.06
CA SER A 111 35.16 -33.75 12.41
C SER A 111 35.00 -32.68 11.32
N THR A 112 36.08 -32.26 10.65
CA THR A 112 36.01 -31.48 9.42
C THR A 112 35.67 -32.38 8.24
N GLU A 113 34.52 -33.04 8.25
CA GLU A 113 33.83 -33.40 7.00
C GLU A 113 33.61 -32.08 6.22
N GLU A 114 33.87 -32.09 4.91
CA GLU A 114 33.40 -31.05 3.99
C GLU A 114 31.87 -30.96 4.11
N ILE A 115 31.40 -30.23 5.13
CA ILE A 115 29.98 -29.99 5.35
C ILE A 115 29.55 -29.12 4.18
N GLY A 116 28.73 -29.69 3.31
CA GLY A 116 28.19 -28.96 2.18
C GLY A 116 27.57 -27.66 2.67
N VAL A 117 27.79 -26.56 1.97
CA VAL A 117 27.41 -25.16 2.28
C VAL A 117 25.92 -25.00 2.62
N THR A 118 25.11 -26.06 2.49
CA THR A 118 23.66 -26.10 2.77
C THR A 118 23.29 -26.42 4.21
N ALA A 119 24.22 -26.92 5.05
CA ALA A 119 23.93 -27.22 6.45
C ALA A 119 23.89 -25.92 7.27
N GLN A 120 22.87 -25.78 8.12
CA GLN A 120 22.82 -24.68 9.08
C GLN A 120 23.93 -24.81 10.12
N TYR A 121 24.56 -23.71 10.46
CA TYR A 121 25.57 -23.66 11.51
C TYR A 121 24.97 -23.99 12.88
N ALA A 122 25.42 -25.04 13.53
CA ALA A 122 24.80 -25.62 14.70
C ALA A 122 24.86 -24.75 15.96
N GLY A 123 25.71 -23.77 16.02
CA GLY A 123 25.89 -22.87 17.18
C GLY A 123 25.37 -21.46 16.98
N ALA A 124 24.41 -21.25 16.08
CA ALA A 124 23.90 -19.93 15.74
C ALA A 124 23.30 -19.17 16.94
N ALA A 125 23.68 -17.92 17.15
CA ALA A 125 23.12 -17.07 18.17
C ALA A 125 21.66 -16.73 17.88
N SER A 126 20.88 -16.49 18.92
CA SER A 126 19.48 -16.08 18.77
C SER A 126 19.36 -14.56 18.54
N TYR A 127 18.72 -14.17 17.45
CA TYR A 127 18.43 -12.77 17.11
C TYR A 127 16.92 -12.50 17.23
N PRO A 128 16.50 -11.47 17.99
CA PRO A 128 15.09 -11.13 18.10
C PRO A 128 14.59 -10.43 16.85
N LYS A 129 13.29 -10.58 16.55
CA LYS A 129 12.53 -9.72 15.63
C LYS A 129 11.64 -8.79 16.46
N PRO A 130 12.06 -7.54 16.76
CA PRO A 130 11.28 -6.64 17.60
C PRO A 130 9.97 -6.18 16.95
N GLU A 131 9.94 -6.11 15.62
CA GLU A 131 8.75 -5.67 14.89
C GLU A 131 7.92 -6.88 14.42
N SER A 132 6.63 -6.83 14.71
CA SER A 132 5.67 -7.84 14.26
C SER A 132 5.19 -7.54 12.84
N VAL A 133 5.13 -8.57 11.99
CA VAL A 133 4.65 -8.48 10.61
C VAL A 133 3.31 -9.18 10.49
N LYS A 134 2.28 -8.46 9.99
CA LYS A 134 0.94 -9.00 9.76
C LYS A 134 0.39 -8.48 8.43
N TYR A 135 -0.27 -9.37 7.69
CA TYR A 135 -0.92 -9.07 6.42
C TYR A 135 -2.39 -9.47 6.51
N GLU A 136 -3.26 -8.49 6.69
CA GLU A 136 -4.71 -8.69 6.78
C GLU A 136 -5.40 -7.71 5.82
N ALA A 137 -6.24 -8.23 4.92
CA ALA A 137 -7.04 -7.42 4.02
C ALA A 137 -8.43 -7.22 4.65
N PRO A 138 -8.93 -5.99 4.73
CA PRO A 138 -10.31 -5.76 5.14
C PRO A 138 -11.28 -6.28 4.07
N ALA A 139 -12.51 -6.58 4.49
CA ALA A 139 -13.59 -6.93 3.58
C ALA A 139 -14.15 -5.68 2.88
N ALA A 140 -14.58 -5.83 1.62
CA ALA A 140 -15.35 -4.82 0.90
C ALA A 140 -16.84 -5.18 0.92
N ASN A 141 -17.70 -4.15 0.92
CA ASN A 141 -19.15 -4.31 0.79
C ASN A 141 -19.57 -4.19 -0.68
N LYS A 142 -20.29 -5.17 -1.22
CA LYS A 142 -20.77 -5.16 -2.60
C LYS A 142 -22.06 -4.38 -2.82
N GLU A 143 -22.80 -4.11 -1.76
CA GLU A 143 -24.15 -3.53 -1.82
C GLU A 143 -24.20 -2.10 -1.23
N GLU A 144 -23.11 -1.36 -1.27
CA GLU A 144 -23.01 -0.04 -0.65
C GLU A 144 -23.97 0.98 -1.22
N LEU A 145 -24.13 1.01 -2.54
CA LEU A 145 -25.05 1.95 -3.20
C LEU A 145 -26.49 1.71 -2.77
N ALA A 146 -26.93 0.46 -2.74
CA ALA A 146 -28.27 0.09 -2.29
C ALA A 146 -28.49 0.47 -0.81
N GLY A 147 -27.48 0.23 0.04
CA GLY A 147 -27.50 0.64 1.46
C GLY A 147 -27.60 2.14 1.63
N LEU A 148 -26.81 2.92 0.91
CA LEU A 148 -26.81 4.38 0.98
C LEU A 148 -28.14 4.97 0.43
N ILE A 149 -28.67 4.41 -0.64
CA ILE A 149 -29.99 4.77 -1.17
C ILE A 149 -31.07 4.52 -0.10
N ALA A 150 -31.05 3.38 0.57
CA ALA A 150 -32.01 3.05 1.62
C ALA A 150 -31.87 3.96 2.85
N GLU A 151 -30.65 4.39 3.19
CA GLU A 151 -30.39 5.35 4.28
C GLU A 151 -31.01 6.72 3.99
N VAL A 152 -30.75 7.27 2.79
CA VAL A 152 -31.20 8.62 2.42
C VAL A 152 -32.66 8.65 2.01
N PHE A 153 -33.16 7.57 1.40
CA PHE A 153 -34.50 7.47 0.82
C PHE A 153 -35.21 6.17 1.22
N PRO A 154 -35.85 6.10 2.34
CA PRO A 154 -36.64 4.91 2.70
C PRO A 154 -37.81 4.65 1.73
N VAL A 155 -38.13 5.58 0.81
CA VAL A 155 -39.29 5.52 -0.12
C VAL A 155 -38.90 5.73 -1.61
N LEU A 156 -37.59 5.64 -1.94
CA LEU A 156 -37.04 6.09 -3.23
C LEU A 156 -37.64 5.42 -4.47
N GLY A 157 -37.90 4.11 -4.44
CA GLY A 157 -38.43 3.41 -5.60
C GLY A 157 -39.72 4.04 -6.14
N ASN A 158 -40.61 4.43 -5.24
CA ASN A 158 -41.86 5.11 -5.59
C ASN A 158 -41.66 6.54 -6.11
N VAL A 159 -40.65 7.24 -5.56
CA VAL A 159 -40.28 8.62 -5.94
C VAL A 159 -39.74 8.65 -7.37
N ASN A 160 -38.82 7.75 -7.71
CA ASN A 160 -38.24 7.69 -9.06
C ASN A 160 -39.30 7.38 -10.13
N GLU A 161 -40.17 6.41 -9.86
CA GLU A 161 -41.29 6.09 -10.75
C GLU A 161 -42.29 7.25 -10.87
N SER A 162 -42.49 8.01 -9.80
CA SER A 162 -43.31 9.21 -9.81
C SER A 162 -42.76 10.30 -10.72
N ILE A 163 -41.44 10.56 -10.67
CA ILE A 163 -40.77 11.53 -11.54
C ILE A 163 -40.84 11.08 -13.00
N LYS A 164 -40.58 9.80 -13.28
CA LYS A 164 -40.73 9.24 -14.62
C LYS A 164 -42.13 9.47 -15.18
N SER A 165 -43.14 9.25 -14.34
CA SER A 165 -44.54 9.44 -14.75
C SER A 165 -44.87 10.90 -15.04
N ILE A 166 -44.35 11.85 -14.23
CA ILE A 166 -44.56 13.30 -14.42
C ILE A 166 -43.84 13.76 -15.68
N THR A 167 -42.59 13.37 -15.87
CA THR A 167 -41.78 13.79 -17.02
C THR A 167 -42.25 13.14 -18.31
N ARG A 168 -42.79 11.91 -18.28
CA ARG A 168 -43.43 11.24 -19.40
C ARG A 168 -44.70 11.99 -19.82
N ALA A 169 -45.53 12.45 -18.86
CA ALA A 169 -46.70 13.27 -19.12
C ALA A 169 -46.33 14.64 -19.72
N ALA A 170 -45.10 15.15 -19.46
CA ALA A 170 -44.55 16.36 -20.04
C ALA A 170 -43.92 16.15 -21.44
N GLY A 171 -43.94 14.94 -21.97
CA GLY A 171 -43.36 14.60 -23.28
C GLY A 171 -41.88 14.23 -23.27
N THR A 172 -41.28 14.13 -22.11
CA THR A 172 -39.86 13.72 -21.91
C THR A 172 -39.78 12.72 -20.78
N GLU A 173 -39.41 11.46 -21.07
CA GLU A 173 -39.14 10.48 -20.01
C GLU A 173 -37.76 10.77 -19.41
N TYR A 174 -37.71 11.09 -18.11
CA TYR A 174 -36.49 11.35 -17.37
C TYR A 174 -36.42 10.44 -16.16
N ASP A 175 -35.29 9.71 -16.05
CA ASP A 175 -34.95 8.88 -14.89
C ASP A 175 -33.84 9.58 -14.11
N PRO A 176 -34.17 10.30 -13.04
CA PRO A 176 -33.17 11.08 -12.29
C PRO A 176 -32.12 10.20 -11.59
N LEU A 177 -32.46 9.00 -11.12
CA LEU A 177 -31.50 8.09 -10.52
C LEU A 177 -30.47 7.62 -11.55
N VAL A 178 -30.93 7.15 -12.70
CA VAL A 178 -30.03 6.69 -13.77
C VAL A 178 -29.17 7.87 -14.23
N THR A 179 -29.77 9.00 -14.59
CA THR A 179 -29.04 10.13 -15.17
C THR A 179 -28.02 10.75 -14.22
N CYS A 180 -28.31 10.81 -12.91
CA CYS A 180 -27.43 11.45 -11.93
C CYS A 180 -26.42 10.48 -11.31
N LEU A 181 -26.74 9.18 -11.20
CA LEU A 181 -25.90 8.20 -10.53
C LEU A 181 -25.16 7.27 -11.49
N GLU A 182 -25.65 7.04 -12.72
CA GLU A 182 -24.98 6.17 -13.70
C GLU A 182 -23.49 6.51 -13.92
N PRO A 183 -23.08 7.80 -13.96
CA PRO A 183 -21.67 8.14 -14.11
C PRO A 183 -20.83 7.83 -12.88
N ILE A 184 -21.42 7.53 -11.72
CA ILE A 184 -20.74 7.38 -10.44
C ILE A 184 -20.83 5.91 -10.01
N PRO A 185 -19.69 5.23 -9.74
CA PRO A 185 -19.68 3.82 -9.38
C PRO A 185 -20.20 3.58 -7.97
N GLY A 186 -20.81 2.42 -7.76
CA GLY A 186 -21.47 2.07 -6.50
C GLY A 186 -20.62 1.34 -5.46
N ASN A 187 -19.32 1.09 -5.69
CA ASN A 187 -18.52 0.20 -4.83
C ASN A 187 -17.24 0.90 -4.36
N TRP A 188 -17.38 1.97 -3.60
CA TRP A 188 -16.27 2.78 -3.10
C TRP A 188 -15.45 2.10 -2.00
N SER A 189 -16.02 1.16 -1.23
CA SER A 189 -15.28 0.43 -0.19
C SER A 189 -14.19 -0.48 -0.76
N GLU A 190 -14.35 -0.99 -1.99
CA GLU A 190 -13.31 -1.77 -2.64
C GLU A 190 -12.07 -0.92 -2.92
N ILE A 191 -12.24 0.32 -3.33
CA ILE A 191 -11.11 1.25 -3.54
C ILE A 191 -10.38 1.48 -2.20
N ARG A 192 -11.14 1.68 -1.12
CA ARG A 192 -10.57 1.81 0.22
C ARG A 192 -9.85 0.55 0.66
N ARG A 193 -10.46 -0.64 0.44
CA ARG A 193 -9.87 -1.94 0.74
C ARG A 193 -8.52 -2.11 0.06
N LEU A 194 -8.44 -1.78 -1.23
CA LEU A 194 -7.21 -1.83 -2.00
C LEU A 194 -6.13 -0.93 -1.38
N GLY A 195 -6.47 0.30 -0.99
CA GLY A 195 -5.56 1.19 -0.28
C GLY A 195 -5.03 0.58 1.02
N GLU A 196 -5.88 -0.03 1.84
CA GLU A 196 -5.47 -0.69 3.09
C GLU A 196 -4.60 -1.93 2.84
N VAL A 197 -4.79 -2.65 1.73
CA VAL A 197 -3.90 -3.76 1.31
C VAL A 197 -2.49 -3.25 1.05
N TYR A 198 -2.34 -2.18 0.28
CA TYR A 198 -1.03 -1.57 0.00
C TYR A 198 -0.36 -1.07 1.27
N LYS A 199 -1.11 -0.46 2.17
CA LYS A 199 -0.63 -0.01 3.48
C LYS A 199 -0.15 -1.16 4.36
N ALA A 200 -0.91 -2.26 4.43
CA ALA A 200 -0.54 -3.43 5.21
C ALA A 200 0.75 -4.07 4.67
N ALA A 201 0.86 -4.23 3.35
CA ALA A 201 2.07 -4.75 2.71
C ALA A 201 3.29 -3.84 2.96
N GLY A 202 3.13 -2.54 2.75
CA GLY A 202 4.19 -1.56 2.97
C GLY A 202 4.66 -1.51 4.43
N ASN A 203 3.75 -1.47 5.39
CA ASN A 203 4.08 -1.49 6.82
C ASN A 203 4.80 -2.79 7.22
N GLY A 204 4.41 -3.94 6.66
CA GLY A 204 5.09 -5.21 6.88
C GLY A 204 6.54 -5.19 6.38
N LEU A 205 6.80 -4.64 5.19
CA LEU A 205 8.16 -4.49 4.69
C LEU A 205 8.97 -3.44 5.46
N GLU A 206 8.34 -2.36 5.92
CA GLU A 206 9.00 -1.41 6.82
C GLU A 206 9.43 -2.09 8.13
N ALA A 207 8.60 -2.97 8.69
CA ALA A 207 8.94 -3.78 9.86
C ALA A 207 10.08 -4.76 9.56
N CYS A 208 10.09 -5.41 8.39
CA CYS A 208 11.22 -6.22 7.91
C CYS A 208 12.53 -5.42 7.88
N GLY A 209 12.49 -4.20 7.35
CA GLY A 209 13.65 -3.31 7.31
C GLY A 209 14.15 -2.91 8.71
N LYS A 210 13.25 -2.63 9.65
CA LYS A 210 13.60 -2.34 11.05
C LYS A 210 14.20 -3.54 11.76
N ASN A 211 13.66 -4.75 11.51
CA ASN A 211 14.21 -5.99 12.06
C ASN A 211 15.63 -6.25 11.55
N LEU A 212 15.87 -6.04 10.25
CA LEU A 212 17.20 -6.13 9.66
C LEU A 212 18.17 -5.09 10.26
N GLU A 213 17.73 -3.84 10.39
CA GLU A 213 18.51 -2.77 11.03
C GLU A 213 18.92 -3.12 12.46
N SER A 214 18.01 -3.73 13.23
CA SER A 214 18.30 -4.20 14.59
C SER A 214 19.37 -5.31 14.60
N GLY A 215 19.29 -6.26 13.66
CA GLY A 215 20.30 -7.29 13.50
C GLY A 215 21.67 -6.74 13.11
N VAL A 216 21.71 -5.78 12.19
CA VAL A 216 22.95 -5.11 11.78
C VAL A 216 23.60 -4.38 12.96
N LYS A 217 22.83 -3.61 13.73
CA LYS A 217 23.35 -2.89 14.93
C LYS A 217 23.94 -3.81 15.98
N ARG A 218 23.46 -5.06 16.08
CA ARG A 218 24.05 -6.04 16.99
C ARG A 218 25.36 -6.59 16.46
N ILE A 219 25.44 -6.93 15.16
CA ILE A 219 26.63 -7.56 14.59
C ILE A 219 27.80 -6.56 14.47
N ASP A 220 27.52 -5.28 14.15
CA ASP A 220 28.52 -4.22 14.00
C ASP A 220 28.99 -3.62 15.34
N GLY A 221 28.38 -4.05 16.45
CA GLY A 221 28.70 -3.59 17.78
C GLY A 221 28.19 -2.20 18.13
N SER A 222 27.32 -1.60 17.33
CA SER A 222 26.72 -0.29 17.62
C SER A 222 25.89 -0.29 18.91
N THR A 223 25.52 -1.50 19.40
CA THR A 223 24.74 -1.66 20.62
C THR A 223 25.61 -1.67 21.89
N ASP A 224 26.82 -2.24 21.81
CA ASP A 224 27.70 -2.47 22.97
C ASP A 224 29.16 -2.00 22.77
N ASN A 225 29.44 -1.28 21.70
CA ASN A 225 30.75 -0.79 21.27
C ASN A 225 31.80 -1.92 21.09
N LYS A 226 31.34 -3.12 20.77
CA LYS A 226 32.21 -4.27 20.53
C LYS A 226 31.72 -5.03 19.29
N PRO A 227 32.34 -4.81 18.11
CA PRO A 227 31.94 -5.49 16.89
C PRO A 227 32.11 -7.01 17.04
N ASN A 228 31.12 -7.76 16.61
CA ASN A 228 31.16 -9.21 16.54
C ASN A 228 31.69 -9.71 15.20
N TRP A 229 31.81 -8.81 14.23
CA TRP A 229 32.30 -9.12 12.88
C TRP A 229 32.91 -7.88 12.24
N ASP A 230 34.13 -7.99 11.78
CA ASP A 230 34.86 -6.96 11.03
C ASP A 230 35.54 -7.57 9.78
N GLY A 231 36.30 -6.73 9.01
CA GLY A 231 36.99 -7.13 7.78
C GLY A 231 36.16 -6.89 6.51
N ALA A 232 36.72 -7.32 5.35
CA ALA A 232 36.14 -7.02 4.03
C ALA A 232 34.72 -7.56 3.84
N ALA A 233 34.47 -8.76 4.32
CA ALA A 233 33.14 -9.38 4.24
C ALA A 233 32.08 -8.61 5.07
N SER A 234 32.42 -8.14 6.27
CA SER A 234 31.55 -7.32 7.09
C SER A 234 31.24 -5.98 6.44
N VAL A 235 32.25 -5.32 5.85
CA VAL A 235 32.07 -4.05 5.11
C VAL A 235 31.14 -4.24 3.91
N ALA A 236 31.35 -5.29 3.13
CA ALA A 236 30.52 -5.62 1.97
C ALA A 236 29.05 -5.93 2.39
N PHE A 237 28.88 -6.68 3.49
CA PHE A 237 27.55 -6.94 4.05
C PHE A 237 26.88 -5.65 4.53
N SER A 238 27.60 -4.78 5.25
CA SER A 238 27.05 -3.52 5.75
C SER A 238 26.61 -2.59 4.61
N ALA A 239 27.36 -2.55 3.51
CA ALA A 239 27.00 -1.80 2.31
C ALA A 239 25.72 -2.36 1.65
N TRP A 240 25.60 -3.68 1.57
CA TRP A 240 24.39 -4.35 1.08
C TRP A 240 23.21 -4.07 2.02
N ALA A 241 23.39 -4.29 3.33
CA ALA A 241 22.34 -4.15 4.34
C ALA A 241 21.77 -2.72 4.39
N THR A 242 22.63 -1.69 4.29
CA THR A 242 22.21 -0.29 4.23
C THR A 242 21.21 -0.05 3.10
N LYS A 243 21.50 -0.54 1.90
CA LYS A 243 20.60 -0.41 0.74
C LYS A 243 19.32 -1.22 0.90
N GLN A 244 19.43 -2.45 1.42
CA GLN A 244 18.27 -3.33 1.63
C GLN A 244 17.33 -2.78 2.69
N ILE A 245 17.85 -2.29 3.82
CA ILE A 245 17.09 -1.63 4.90
C ILE A 245 16.35 -0.42 4.34
N ALA A 246 17.03 0.45 3.61
CA ALA A 246 16.43 1.63 3.02
C ALA A 246 15.30 1.27 2.04
N ALA A 247 15.53 0.27 1.17
CA ALA A 247 14.54 -0.20 0.20
C ALA A 247 13.30 -0.79 0.89
N MET A 248 13.45 -1.60 1.93
CA MET A 248 12.34 -2.14 2.70
C MET A 248 11.59 -1.07 3.48
N LYS A 249 12.28 -0.13 4.12
CA LYS A 249 11.67 0.96 4.90
C LYS A 249 10.92 1.98 4.02
N TRP A 250 11.25 2.09 2.74
CA TRP A 250 10.56 2.94 1.78
C TRP A 250 9.12 2.47 1.49
N GLU A 251 8.86 1.17 1.57
CA GLU A 251 7.56 0.59 1.26
C GLU A 251 6.45 1.06 2.23
N GLY A 252 6.79 1.32 3.50
CA GLY A 252 5.82 1.77 4.51
C GLY A 252 5.16 3.11 4.16
N PRO A 253 5.93 4.20 4.01
CA PRO A 253 5.40 5.50 3.59
C PRO A 253 4.62 5.44 2.28
N VAL A 254 5.12 4.68 1.28
CA VAL A 254 4.43 4.50 -0.01
C VAL A 254 3.06 3.86 0.20
N GLY A 255 2.99 2.75 0.92
CA GLY A 255 1.72 2.07 1.19
C GLY A 255 0.71 2.97 1.92
N ARG A 256 1.16 3.78 2.88
CA ARG A 256 0.31 4.74 3.60
C ARG A 256 -0.23 5.84 2.70
N ILE A 257 0.60 6.42 1.84
CA ILE A 257 0.17 7.45 0.88
C ILE A 257 -0.85 6.88 -0.12
N VAL A 258 -0.63 5.66 -0.63
CA VAL A 258 -1.58 4.98 -1.51
C VAL A 258 -2.92 4.78 -0.79
N SER A 259 -2.89 4.36 0.47
CA SER A 259 -4.10 4.18 1.28
C SER A 259 -4.84 5.50 1.50
N ASP A 260 -4.14 6.59 1.80
CA ASP A 260 -4.75 7.90 1.99
C ASP A 260 -5.40 8.42 0.70
N CYS A 261 -4.76 8.23 -0.45
CA CYS A 261 -5.34 8.61 -1.74
C CYS A 261 -6.55 7.75 -2.10
N ALA A 262 -6.47 6.44 -1.95
CA ALA A 262 -7.59 5.53 -2.19
C ALA A 262 -8.78 5.84 -1.26
N GLY A 263 -8.49 6.14 0.01
CA GLY A 263 -9.47 6.57 0.99
C GLY A 263 -10.18 7.87 0.57
N ALA A 264 -9.43 8.88 0.10
CA ALA A 264 -10.01 10.14 -0.36
C ALA A 264 -10.89 9.99 -1.60
N VAL A 265 -10.49 9.12 -2.55
CA VAL A 265 -11.34 8.78 -3.71
C VAL A 265 -12.61 8.08 -3.27
N SER A 266 -12.50 7.10 -2.37
CA SER A 266 -13.64 6.37 -1.79
C SER A 266 -14.62 7.31 -1.09
N ASP A 267 -14.13 8.20 -0.22
CA ASP A 267 -14.95 9.17 0.50
C ASP A 267 -15.65 10.15 -0.45
N MET A 268 -14.94 10.66 -1.46
CA MET A 268 -15.51 11.57 -2.44
C MET A 268 -16.64 10.92 -3.25
N ILE A 269 -16.50 9.64 -3.60
CA ILE A 269 -17.57 8.91 -4.30
C ILE A 269 -18.78 8.78 -3.37
N ARG A 270 -18.61 8.29 -2.15
CA ARG A 270 -19.69 8.11 -1.18
C ARG A 270 -20.41 9.43 -0.88
N ASP A 271 -19.65 10.45 -0.52
CA ASP A 271 -20.21 11.74 -0.11
C ASP A 271 -20.82 12.49 -1.31
N GLY A 272 -20.25 12.30 -2.50
CA GLY A 272 -20.80 12.81 -3.73
C GLY A 272 -22.17 12.19 -4.07
N ILE A 273 -22.30 10.86 -3.98
CA ILE A 273 -23.56 10.17 -4.15
C ILE A 273 -24.59 10.64 -3.11
N LYS A 274 -24.17 10.70 -1.84
CA LYS A 274 -25.05 11.16 -0.75
C LYS A 274 -25.56 12.58 -1.01
N SER A 275 -24.70 13.50 -1.41
CA SER A 275 -25.05 14.89 -1.73
C SER A 275 -26.03 14.98 -2.91
N ILE A 276 -25.87 14.16 -3.94
CA ILE A 276 -26.80 14.09 -5.08
C ILE A 276 -28.16 13.58 -4.62
N LEU A 277 -28.18 12.50 -3.84
CA LEU A 277 -29.40 11.92 -3.29
C LEU A 277 -30.15 12.93 -2.39
N GLU A 278 -29.46 13.60 -1.48
CA GLU A 278 -30.03 14.63 -0.62
C GLU A 278 -30.57 15.83 -1.42
N SER A 279 -29.87 16.22 -2.50
CA SER A 279 -30.33 17.28 -3.39
C SER A 279 -31.58 16.87 -4.16
N MET A 280 -31.66 15.61 -4.62
CA MET A 280 -32.87 15.03 -5.21
C MET A 280 -34.04 15.07 -4.24
N TRP A 281 -33.82 14.63 -3.00
CA TRP A 281 -34.85 14.65 -1.96
C TRP A 281 -35.34 16.08 -1.66
N GLY A 282 -34.41 17.02 -1.47
CA GLY A 282 -34.76 18.42 -1.25
C GLY A 282 -35.53 19.05 -2.42
N MET A 283 -35.20 18.67 -3.66
CA MET A 283 -35.97 19.09 -4.83
C MET A 283 -37.38 18.53 -4.83
N LEU A 284 -37.51 17.24 -4.59
CA LEU A 284 -38.79 16.54 -4.63
C LEU A 284 -39.75 16.99 -3.55
N ASN A 285 -39.27 17.24 -2.34
CA ASN A 285 -40.06 17.78 -1.23
C ASN A 285 -40.68 19.16 -1.50
N LYS A 286 -40.17 19.91 -2.50
CA LYS A 286 -40.80 21.16 -2.95
C LYS A 286 -42.08 20.93 -3.77
N TYR A 287 -42.20 19.77 -4.39
CA TYR A 287 -43.29 19.46 -5.33
C TYR A 287 -44.28 18.45 -4.76
N CYS A 288 -43.86 17.62 -3.81
CA CYS A 288 -44.63 16.52 -3.26
C CYS A 288 -44.51 16.50 -1.74
N ASP A 289 -45.62 16.23 -1.05
CA ASP A 289 -45.62 15.96 0.38
C ASP A 289 -45.38 14.46 0.56
N PHE A 290 -44.15 14.14 1.00
CA PHE A 290 -43.66 12.76 1.11
C PHE A 290 -43.65 12.23 2.55
N ASP A 291 -44.36 12.86 3.48
CA ASP A 291 -44.42 12.43 4.88
C ASP A 291 -44.90 10.98 5.03
N ASP A 292 -45.63 10.45 4.00
CA ASP A 292 -45.91 9.03 3.87
C ASP A 292 -46.01 8.57 2.38
N ILE A 293 -45.89 7.24 2.14
CA ILE A 293 -46.02 6.64 0.78
C ILE A 293 -47.35 6.96 0.11
N LYS A 294 -48.42 7.07 0.90
CA LYS A 294 -49.76 7.40 0.39
C LYS A 294 -49.84 8.88 0.03
N GLY A 295 -49.22 9.76 0.80
CA GLY A 295 -49.08 11.17 0.51
C GLY A 295 -48.31 11.43 -0.78
N ALA A 296 -47.20 10.72 -1.00
CA ALA A 296 -46.41 10.79 -2.23
C ALA A 296 -47.24 10.42 -3.47
N LEU A 297 -47.90 9.27 -3.45
CA LEU A 297 -48.75 8.82 -4.57
C LEU A 297 -49.95 9.76 -4.81
N LYS A 298 -50.56 10.29 -3.75
CA LYS A 298 -51.66 11.25 -3.85
C LYS A 298 -51.17 12.60 -4.39
N SER A 299 -50.00 13.06 -4.02
CA SER A 299 -49.40 14.30 -4.51
C SER A 299 -49.05 14.21 -5.99
N VAL A 300 -48.53 13.05 -6.46
CA VAL A 300 -48.30 12.78 -7.88
C VAL A 300 -49.59 12.73 -8.64
N ALA A 301 -50.58 12.00 -8.15
CA ALA A 301 -51.92 11.97 -8.76
C ALA A 301 -52.57 13.37 -8.85
N ASN A 302 -52.36 14.23 -7.82
CA ASN A 302 -52.82 15.61 -7.83
C ASN A 302 -52.06 16.48 -8.84
N ILE A 303 -50.75 16.32 -9.03
CA ILE A 303 -49.95 17.02 -10.04
C ILE A 303 -50.42 16.61 -11.44
N LEU A 304 -50.71 15.34 -11.65
CA LEU A 304 -51.23 14.80 -12.94
C LEU A 304 -52.67 15.15 -13.20
N SER A 305 -53.52 15.21 -12.13
CA SER A 305 -54.94 15.49 -12.25
C SER A 305 -55.30 16.98 -12.30
N THR A 306 -54.46 17.87 -11.81
CA THR A 306 -54.58 19.33 -11.95
C THR A 306 -54.12 19.80 -13.35
N ALA A 307 -54.62 19.15 -14.41
CA ALA A 307 -54.56 19.67 -15.77
C ALA A 307 -55.49 20.89 -15.91
N VAL A 308 -55.40 21.88 -15.00
CA VAL A 308 -55.93 23.22 -15.26
C VAL A 308 -55.00 23.85 -16.29
N PRO A 309 -55.48 24.20 -17.49
CA PRO A 309 -54.64 24.83 -18.49
C PRO A 309 -53.95 26.09 -17.88
N GLY A 310 -52.62 26.06 -17.80
CA GLY A 310 -51.79 27.18 -17.34
C GLY A 310 -51.03 26.97 -16.02
N LEU A 311 -51.62 26.36 -14.96
CA LEU A 311 -50.97 26.17 -13.67
C LEU A 311 -50.11 24.90 -13.62
N GLY A 312 -50.54 23.83 -14.28
CA GLY A 312 -49.74 22.60 -14.40
C GLY A 312 -48.49 22.78 -15.25
N ALA A 313 -48.59 23.50 -16.36
CA ALA A 313 -47.45 23.77 -17.25
C ALA A 313 -46.34 24.58 -16.59
N ALA A 314 -46.69 25.58 -15.75
CA ALA A 314 -45.69 26.39 -15.02
C ALA A 314 -44.96 25.56 -13.94
N ARG A 315 -45.65 24.64 -13.25
CA ARG A 315 -45.02 23.74 -12.24
C ARG A 315 -44.12 22.70 -12.92
N ILE A 316 -44.54 22.13 -14.02
CA ILE A 316 -43.73 21.21 -14.83
C ILE A 316 -42.48 21.92 -15.37
N ALA A 317 -42.63 23.13 -15.94
CA ALA A 317 -41.51 23.92 -16.43
C ALA A 317 -40.50 24.20 -15.28
N LYS A 318 -40.97 24.53 -14.09
CA LYS A 318 -40.09 24.75 -12.91
C LYS A 318 -39.41 23.45 -12.47
N LEU A 319 -40.11 22.30 -12.47
CA LEU A 319 -39.50 21.01 -12.16
C LEU A 319 -38.39 20.66 -13.16
N VAL A 320 -38.59 20.89 -14.45
CA VAL A 320 -37.59 20.66 -15.50
C VAL A 320 -36.35 21.53 -15.26
N VAL A 321 -36.53 22.78 -14.85
CA VAL A 321 -35.40 23.68 -14.50
C VAL A 321 -34.65 23.17 -13.26
N ASP A 322 -35.37 22.80 -12.19
CA ASP A 322 -34.77 22.27 -10.96
C ASP A 322 -34.03 20.93 -11.22
N ILE A 323 -34.55 20.07 -12.09
CA ILE A 323 -33.83 18.86 -12.60
C ILE A 323 -32.54 19.26 -13.32
N GLY A 324 -32.58 20.30 -14.16
CA GLY A 324 -31.37 20.81 -14.84
C GLY A 324 -30.27 21.26 -13.85
N PHE A 325 -30.65 21.91 -12.75
CA PHE A 325 -29.71 22.26 -11.68
C PHE A 325 -29.17 21.00 -10.96
N LEU A 326 -29.99 19.99 -10.71
CA LEU A 326 -29.56 18.75 -10.11
C LEU A 326 -28.54 18.00 -11.00
N VAL A 327 -28.81 17.89 -12.30
CA VAL A 327 -27.88 17.28 -13.26
C VAL A 327 -26.54 18.04 -13.27
N LYS A 328 -26.59 19.37 -13.26
CA LYS A 328 -25.38 20.18 -13.20
C LYS A 328 -24.58 19.90 -11.91
N ALA A 329 -25.24 19.86 -10.75
CA ALA A 329 -24.61 19.54 -9.47
C ALA A 329 -23.99 18.14 -9.49
N ALA A 330 -24.68 17.15 -10.07
CA ALA A 330 -24.16 15.81 -10.26
C ALA A 330 -22.90 15.79 -11.16
N MET A 331 -22.90 16.53 -12.26
CA MET A 331 -21.74 16.65 -13.13
C MET A 331 -20.54 17.34 -12.45
N ASP A 332 -20.77 18.31 -11.58
CA ASP A 332 -19.71 18.93 -10.76
C ASP A 332 -19.09 17.91 -9.78
N VAL A 333 -19.90 17.04 -9.19
CA VAL A 333 -19.41 15.93 -8.34
C VAL A 333 -18.59 14.94 -9.17
N VAL A 334 -19.09 14.52 -10.34
CA VAL A 334 -18.37 13.62 -11.27
C VAL A 334 -17.01 14.20 -11.66
N THR A 335 -16.94 15.51 -11.93
CA THR A 335 -15.69 16.17 -12.27
C THR A 335 -14.68 16.10 -11.13
N LYS A 336 -15.10 16.37 -9.89
CA LYS A 336 -14.24 16.25 -8.71
C LYS A 336 -13.74 14.83 -8.45
N ILE A 337 -14.59 13.82 -8.66
CA ILE A 337 -14.19 12.41 -8.55
C ILE A 337 -13.13 12.08 -9.60
N LYS A 338 -13.30 12.55 -10.84
CA LYS A 338 -12.30 12.35 -11.91
C LYS A 338 -10.96 13.00 -11.56
N GLU A 339 -10.94 14.21 -11.03
CA GLU A 339 -9.70 14.88 -10.59
C GLU A 339 -8.93 14.05 -9.54
N LEU A 340 -9.65 13.46 -8.56
CA LEU A 340 -9.04 12.60 -7.55
C LEU A 340 -8.60 11.25 -8.13
N ALA A 341 -9.36 10.66 -9.04
CA ALA A 341 -8.99 9.45 -9.75
C ALA A 341 -7.71 9.65 -10.59
N ASP A 342 -7.59 10.78 -11.28
CA ASP A 342 -6.40 11.15 -12.04
C ASP A 342 -5.18 11.38 -11.12
N ALA A 343 -5.39 11.99 -9.93
CA ALA A 343 -4.34 12.14 -8.93
C ALA A 343 -3.86 10.77 -8.40
N PHE A 344 -4.79 9.88 -8.12
CA PHE A 344 -4.49 8.52 -7.69
C PHE A 344 -3.70 7.75 -8.76
N LYS A 345 -4.11 7.84 -10.02
CA LYS A 345 -3.39 7.25 -11.16
C LYS A 345 -1.95 7.79 -11.25
N LYS A 346 -1.76 9.11 -11.17
CA LYS A 346 -0.42 9.72 -11.20
C LYS A 346 0.46 9.24 -10.04
N LEU A 347 -0.13 9.00 -8.85
CA LEU A 347 0.57 8.42 -7.73
C LEU A 347 1.01 6.97 -8.03
N LEU A 348 0.12 6.14 -8.59
CA LEU A 348 0.46 4.77 -8.97
C LEU A 348 1.57 4.73 -10.04
N ASP A 349 1.56 5.64 -10.99
CA ASP A 349 2.61 5.78 -12.00
C ASP A 349 3.94 6.24 -11.39
N PHE A 350 3.90 7.18 -10.42
CA PHE A 350 5.08 7.61 -9.67
C PHE A 350 5.73 6.46 -8.90
N ILE A 351 4.93 5.60 -8.27
CA ILE A 351 5.44 4.45 -7.51
C ILE A 351 6.17 3.45 -8.42
N LYS A 352 5.68 3.25 -9.64
CA LYS A 352 6.29 2.31 -10.61
C LYS A 352 7.63 2.82 -11.17
N ASP A 353 7.82 4.11 -11.28
CA ASP A 353 9.07 4.72 -11.78
C ASP A 353 9.61 5.85 -10.89
N PRO A 354 9.99 5.54 -9.64
CA PRO A 354 10.58 6.54 -8.75
C PRO A 354 11.98 6.97 -9.18
N VAL A 355 12.69 6.17 -10.03
CA VAL A 355 14.08 6.40 -10.47
C VAL A 355 14.20 7.50 -11.53
N GLY A 356 13.21 7.61 -12.42
CA GLY A 356 13.18 8.61 -13.48
C GLY A 356 13.06 10.06 -12.95
N GLN A 357 13.02 10.19 -11.61
CA GLN A 357 12.80 11.46 -10.93
C GLN A 357 14.02 11.83 -10.10
N LEU A 358 14.80 12.81 -10.53
CA LEU A 358 15.83 13.46 -9.71
C LEU A 358 15.25 13.85 -8.34
N GLN A 359 15.98 13.61 -7.25
CA GLN A 359 15.51 13.72 -5.85
C GLN A 359 14.66 14.97 -5.55
N ASP A 360 15.09 16.15 -6.01
CA ASP A 360 14.36 17.40 -5.77
C ASP A 360 13.05 17.50 -6.58
N LYS A 361 12.99 16.83 -7.74
CA LYS A 361 11.78 16.76 -8.57
C LYS A 361 10.82 15.66 -8.13
N ALA A 362 11.31 14.60 -7.46
CA ALA A 362 10.47 13.51 -6.98
C ALA A 362 9.49 14.00 -5.91
N LYS A 363 9.98 14.80 -4.93
CA LYS A 363 9.13 15.41 -3.91
C LYS A 363 8.10 16.33 -4.52
N GLN A 364 8.52 17.26 -5.40
CA GLN A 364 7.61 18.20 -6.07
C GLN A 364 6.53 17.48 -6.87
N LYS A 365 6.88 16.45 -7.65
CA LYS A 365 5.92 15.68 -8.43
C LYS A 365 4.97 14.86 -7.57
N LEU A 366 5.47 14.30 -6.44
CA LEU A 366 4.62 13.62 -5.49
C LEU A 366 3.64 14.61 -4.84
N ASP A 367 4.12 15.77 -4.38
CA ASP A 367 3.28 16.83 -3.82
C ASP A 367 2.22 17.31 -4.85
N GLU A 368 2.61 17.51 -6.11
CA GLU A 368 1.68 17.88 -7.20
C GLU A 368 0.65 16.77 -7.48
N ALA A 369 1.09 15.50 -7.50
CA ALA A 369 0.20 14.36 -7.75
C ALA A 369 -0.85 14.20 -6.67
N ILE A 370 -0.49 14.39 -5.39
CA ILE A 370 -1.39 14.20 -4.25
C ILE A 370 -2.06 15.49 -3.76
N ALA A 371 -1.74 16.65 -4.30
CA ALA A 371 -2.33 17.95 -3.90
C ALA A 371 -3.88 17.91 -3.86
N PRO A 372 -4.60 17.33 -4.85
CA PRO A 372 -6.05 17.22 -4.79
C PRO A 372 -6.53 16.42 -3.58
N VAL A 373 -5.78 15.41 -3.17
CA VAL A 373 -6.06 14.57 -1.99
C VAL A 373 -5.78 15.33 -0.70
N THR A 374 -4.60 15.96 -0.60
CA THR A 374 -4.18 16.73 0.58
C THR A 374 -5.14 17.86 0.90
N ASN A 375 -5.70 18.50 -0.13
CA ASN A 375 -6.67 19.58 0.02
C ASN A 375 -8.04 19.09 0.53
N LYS A 376 -8.33 17.80 0.45
CA LYS A 376 -9.58 17.18 0.92
C LYS A 376 -9.49 16.58 2.32
N ILE A 377 -8.27 16.41 2.83
CA ILE A 377 -8.07 15.94 4.21
C ILE A 377 -8.26 17.14 5.15
N ASP A 378 -9.34 17.14 5.93
CA ASP A 378 -9.60 18.22 6.90
C ASP A 378 -8.89 17.95 8.25
N ASP A 379 -8.57 16.68 8.56
CA ASP A 379 -7.89 16.29 9.80
C ASP A 379 -6.41 16.71 9.77
N ALA A 380 -6.05 17.61 10.70
CA ALA A 380 -4.69 18.13 10.83
C ALA A 380 -3.68 17.03 11.18
N THR A 381 -4.06 16.00 11.95
CA THR A 381 -3.21 14.87 12.32
C THR A 381 -2.89 14.03 11.09
N ARG A 382 -3.89 13.76 10.27
CA ARG A 382 -3.73 13.00 9.03
C ARG A 382 -2.88 13.77 7.99
N LYS A 383 -3.07 15.10 7.88
CA LYS A 383 -2.20 15.96 7.05
C LYS A 383 -0.75 15.91 7.51
N ALA A 384 -0.50 15.97 8.82
CA ALA A 384 0.85 15.91 9.38
C ALA A 384 1.49 14.54 9.13
N ALA A 385 0.73 13.44 9.26
CA ALA A 385 1.19 12.09 8.96
C ALA A 385 1.57 11.94 7.47
N LEU A 386 0.72 12.40 6.57
CA LEU A 386 0.98 12.41 5.13
C LEU A 386 2.24 13.22 4.76
N ALA A 387 2.39 14.42 5.33
CA ALA A 387 3.58 15.25 5.12
C ALA A 387 4.87 14.57 5.64
N LYS A 388 4.78 13.85 6.75
CA LYS A 388 5.87 13.04 7.28
C LYS A 388 6.25 11.90 6.32
N ASP A 389 5.27 11.16 5.81
CA ASP A 389 5.49 10.04 4.88
C ASP A 389 6.12 10.53 3.56
N ILE A 390 5.66 11.68 3.02
CA ILE A 390 6.27 12.34 1.87
C ILE A 390 7.73 12.71 2.16
N GLY A 391 7.99 13.30 3.33
CA GLY A 391 9.34 13.61 3.76
C GLY A 391 10.24 12.37 3.89
N GLN A 392 9.70 11.26 4.38
CA GLN A 392 10.43 9.99 4.48
C GLN A 392 10.77 9.42 3.09
N ILE A 393 9.84 9.43 2.14
CA ILE A 393 10.12 9.00 0.75
C ILE A 393 11.25 9.83 0.15
N ALA A 394 11.25 11.15 0.34
CA ALA A 394 12.30 12.03 -0.15
C ALA A 394 13.67 11.76 0.51
N ASN A 395 13.67 11.44 1.81
CA ASN A 395 14.90 11.18 2.58
C ASN A 395 15.51 9.80 2.28
N TYR A 396 14.69 8.81 1.94
CA TYR A 396 15.20 7.51 1.52
C TYR A 396 15.81 7.51 0.12
N GLY A 397 15.81 8.61 -0.52
CA GLY A 397 16.39 9.14 -1.78
C GLY A 397 16.89 8.17 -2.84
N ASP A 398 17.68 7.20 -2.46
CA ASP A 398 18.36 6.25 -3.36
C ASP A 398 17.83 4.82 -3.23
N THR A 399 16.61 4.65 -2.69
CA THR A 399 15.98 3.33 -2.47
C THR A 399 15.66 2.59 -3.76
N THR A 400 15.75 3.29 -4.87
CA THR A 400 15.69 2.71 -6.21
C THR A 400 16.93 1.89 -6.54
N ASN A 401 18.05 2.17 -5.88
CA ASN A 401 19.26 1.37 -5.90
C ASN A 401 19.21 0.21 -4.90
N ARG A 402 18.02 -0.42 -4.73
CA ARG A 402 17.93 -1.65 -3.96
C ARG A 402 18.93 -2.68 -4.48
N PRO A 403 19.48 -3.54 -3.63
CA PRO A 403 20.28 -4.66 -4.11
C PRO A 403 19.44 -5.52 -5.08
N THR A 404 20.01 -5.83 -6.22
CA THR A 404 19.42 -6.76 -7.20
C THR A 404 19.94 -8.18 -7.02
N GLN A 405 21.02 -8.32 -6.22
CA GLN A 405 21.67 -9.57 -5.88
C GLN A 405 21.83 -9.68 -4.37
N ALA A 406 21.93 -10.90 -3.90
CA ALA A 406 22.29 -11.17 -2.51
C ALA A 406 23.69 -10.64 -2.22
N TYR A 407 24.01 -10.44 -0.94
CA TYR A 407 25.37 -10.26 -0.48
C TYR A 407 26.19 -11.50 -0.86
N ASP A 408 27.45 -11.29 -1.26
CA ASP A 408 28.40 -12.36 -1.57
C ASP A 408 29.53 -12.32 -0.54
N THR A 409 29.73 -13.43 0.16
CA THR A 409 30.80 -13.59 1.16
C THR A 409 32.20 -13.55 0.53
N GLY A 410 32.32 -13.84 -0.75
CA GLY A 410 33.60 -13.98 -1.44
C GLY A 410 34.37 -15.24 -1.06
N ALA A 411 35.58 -15.39 -1.60
CA ALA A 411 36.46 -16.54 -1.37
C ALA A 411 37.32 -16.39 -0.09
N THR A 412 37.58 -15.16 0.33
CA THR A 412 38.47 -14.84 1.46
C THR A 412 37.81 -13.80 2.36
N PRO A 413 36.77 -14.19 3.17
CA PRO A 413 35.99 -13.27 3.97
C PRO A 413 36.80 -12.53 5.05
N TRP A 414 37.97 -13.07 5.41
CA TRP A 414 38.89 -12.49 6.38
C TRP A 414 39.91 -11.53 5.77
N ALA A 415 39.90 -11.28 4.47
CA ALA A 415 40.81 -10.30 3.88
C ALA A 415 40.56 -8.89 4.46
N ASN A 416 41.62 -8.08 4.56
CA ASN A 416 41.47 -6.70 4.97
C ASN A 416 40.60 -5.93 3.99
N ALA A 417 39.71 -5.09 4.50
CA ALA A 417 38.94 -4.16 3.67
C ALA A 417 39.91 -3.17 3.00
N GLN A 418 39.92 -3.13 1.69
CA GLN A 418 40.69 -2.17 0.89
C GLN A 418 39.94 -0.85 0.77
#